data_168c828b4446adeddf936e3f7f7587e5
#
_entry.id   168c828b4446adeddf936e3f7f7587e5
#
_cell.length_a   1.000
_cell.length_b   1.000
_cell.length_c   1.000
_cell.angle_alpha   90.00
_cell.angle_beta   90.00
_cell.angle_gamma   90.00
#
_symmetry.space_group_name_H-M   'P 1'
#
loop_
_entity.id
_entity.type
_entity.pdbx_description
1 polymer ?
#
loop_
_entity_poly.entity_id
_entity_poly.type
_entity_poly.pdbx_seq_one_letter_code
_entity_poly.pdbx_strand_id
1 'polypeptide(L)'
;MERVTGIGGLFVRAHDRAALGHWYQQHLGISLTPSSYEESVWRQEAGPTVFAPFAQTSNYFGDAHKVWMVNFRVRDLDRMAAQLRAAGIAVEIDPQSYPNGRFARLHDPEGGRAAPR
;
A
#
# COMPACT_ATOMS: atom_id res chain seq x y z
N MET A 1 12.79 25.30 13.90
CA MET A 1 13.08 24.81 12.56
C MET A 1 11.80 24.25 11.93
N GLU A 2 11.47 24.70 10.75
CA GLU A 2 10.32 24.17 10.03
C GLU A 2 10.58 22.72 9.58
N ARG A 3 9.56 21.91 9.60
CA ARG A 3 9.60 20.49 9.20
C ARG A 3 8.36 20.14 8.39
N VAL A 4 8.47 19.13 7.53
CA VAL A 4 7.28 18.54 6.94
C VAL A 4 6.47 17.85 8.03
N THR A 5 5.15 17.90 7.92
CA THR A 5 4.22 17.32 8.92
C THR A 5 3.78 15.91 8.54
N GLY A 6 4.02 15.51 7.31
CA GLY A 6 3.63 14.19 6.83
C GLY A 6 3.62 14.14 5.31
N ILE A 7 3.19 13.01 4.79
CA ILE A 7 3.04 12.78 3.35
C ILE A 7 1.64 13.27 2.94
N GLY A 8 1.58 14.23 2.00
CA GLY A 8 0.32 14.77 1.49
C GLY A 8 -0.30 13.94 0.39
N GLY A 9 0.48 13.12 -0.28
CA GLY A 9 0.00 12.25 -1.33
C GLY A 9 1.07 11.30 -1.83
N LEU A 10 0.65 10.21 -2.46
CA LEU A 10 1.49 9.27 -3.16
C LEU A 10 1.00 9.20 -4.60
N PHE A 11 1.90 9.42 -5.56
CA PHE A 11 1.54 9.49 -6.97
C PHE A 11 2.29 8.42 -7.74
N VAL A 12 1.56 7.66 -8.53
CA VAL A 12 2.13 6.54 -9.30
C VAL A 12 1.69 6.64 -10.76
N ARG A 13 2.53 6.17 -11.67
CA ARG A 13 2.14 6.00 -13.06
C ARG A 13 1.44 4.67 -13.23
N ALA A 14 0.40 4.64 -14.03
CA ALA A 14 -0.36 3.43 -14.29
C ALA A 14 -0.69 3.33 -15.78
N HIS A 15 -0.66 2.11 -16.29
CA HIS A 15 -1.12 1.83 -17.65
C HIS A 15 -2.63 2.12 -17.77
N ASP A 16 -3.40 1.67 -16.78
CA ASP A 16 -4.84 1.92 -16.68
C ASP A 16 -5.13 2.48 -15.29
N ARG A 17 -5.07 3.80 -15.15
CA ARG A 17 -5.25 4.47 -13.86
C ARG A 17 -6.64 4.28 -13.26
N ALA A 18 -7.67 4.20 -14.09
CA ALA A 18 -9.04 4.02 -13.62
C ALA A 18 -9.22 2.62 -13.02
N ALA A 19 -8.77 1.60 -13.72
CA ALA A 19 -8.82 0.22 -13.23
C ALA A 19 -7.99 0.04 -11.97
N LEU A 20 -6.81 0.63 -11.90
CA LEU A 20 -5.95 0.55 -10.73
C LEU A 20 -6.61 1.22 -9.51
N GLY A 21 -7.17 2.41 -9.69
CA GLY A 21 -7.88 3.12 -8.63
C GLY A 21 -9.06 2.33 -8.08
N HIS A 22 -9.86 1.73 -8.96
CA HIS A 22 -10.98 0.88 -8.56
C HIS A 22 -10.54 -0.38 -7.82
N TRP A 23 -9.42 -0.96 -8.21
CA TRP A 23 -8.86 -2.11 -7.52
C TRP A 23 -8.49 -1.76 -6.06
N TYR A 24 -7.79 -0.65 -5.86
CA TYR A 24 -7.43 -0.21 -4.51
C TYR A 24 -8.65 0.17 -3.67
N GLN A 25 -9.66 0.79 -4.28
CA GLN A 25 -10.92 1.09 -3.58
C GLN A 25 -11.63 -0.20 -3.18
N GLN A 26 -11.80 -1.12 -4.10
CA GLN A 26 -12.56 -2.36 -3.88
C GLN A 26 -11.89 -3.28 -2.86
N HIS A 27 -10.58 -3.43 -2.92
CA HIS A 27 -9.87 -4.45 -2.15
C HIS A 27 -9.19 -3.91 -0.89
N LEU A 28 -8.80 -2.65 -0.88
CA LEU A 28 -8.08 -2.04 0.25
C LEU A 28 -8.83 -0.86 0.88
N GLY A 29 -9.98 -0.47 0.34
CA GLY A 29 -10.79 0.58 0.91
C GLY A 29 -10.22 1.99 0.76
N ILE A 30 -9.33 2.19 -0.21
CA ILE A 30 -8.74 3.50 -0.47
C ILE A 30 -9.67 4.28 -1.39
N SER A 31 -10.08 5.49 -0.98
CA SER A 31 -10.98 6.33 -1.77
C SER A 31 -10.38 6.66 -3.14
N LEU A 32 -11.24 6.72 -4.16
CA LEU A 32 -10.82 7.15 -5.50
C LEU A 32 -10.31 8.59 -5.47
N THR A 33 -9.40 8.90 -6.39
CA THR A 33 -8.94 10.27 -6.60
C THR A 33 -10.14 11.16 -6.94
N PRO A 34 -10.31 12.30 -6.27
CA PRO A 34 -11.40 13.22 -6.59
C PRO A 34 -11.34 13.73 -8.02
N SER A 35 -12.48 13.84 -8.67
CA SER A 35 -12.61 14.44 -10.01
C SER A 35 -12.83 15.95 -9.97
N SER A 36 -13.10 16.51 -8.80
CA SER A 36 -13.30 17.94 -8.59
C SER A 36 -12.79 18.35 -7.21
N TYR A 37 -12.61 19.66 -7.02
CA TYR A 37 -12.18 20.20 -5.73
C TYR A 37 -13.26 20.11 -4.64
N GLU A 38 -14.50 19.82 -5.00
CA GLU A 38 -15.62 19.70 -4.07
C GLU A 38 -15.70 18.30 -3.44
N GLU A 39 -15.09 17.29 -4.07
CA GLU A 39 -15.06 15.92 -3.55
C GLU A 39 -14.01 15.77 -2.46
N SER A 40 -14.31 14.91 -1.48
CA SER A 40 -13.38 14.59 -0.40
C SER A 40 -12.23 13.73 -0.89
N VAL A 41 -11.04 13.96 -0.32
CA VAL A 41 -9.88 13.07 -0.49
C VAL A 41 -9.92 11.97 0.55
N TRP A 42 -9.16 10.90 0.31
CA TRP A 42 -8.96 9.84 1.29
C TRP A 42 -8.24 10.39 2.52
N ARG A 43 -8.81 10.12 3.69
CA ARG A 43 -8.20 10.49 4.96
C ARG A 43 -7.69 9.25 5.67
N GLN A 44 -6.40 9.27 5.98
CA GLN A 44 -5.78 8.19 6.74
C GLN A 44 -6.10 8.33 8.22
N GLU A 45 -6.16 7.21 8.93
CA GLU A 45 -6.14 7.23 10.39
C GLU A 45 -4.75 7.66 10.86
N ALA A 46 -4.70 8.44 11.93
CA ALA A 46 -3.43 8.87 12.52
C ALA A 46 -2.61 7.67 12.99
N GLY A 47 -1.31 7.71 12.76
CA GLY A 47 -0.42 6.63 13.16
C GLY A 47 0.99 6.83 12.63
N PRO A 48 1.92 5.97 13.03
CA PRO A 48 3.31 6.07 12.62
C PRO A 48 3.47 5.76 11.14
N THR A 49 4.40 6.46 10.50
CA THR A 49 4.80 6.24 9.12
C THR A 49 6.32 6.10 9.05
N VAL A 50 6.79 5.04 8.39
CA VAL A 50 8.21 4.83 8.14
C VAL A 50 8.56 5.41 6.77
N PHE A 51 9.57 6.26 6.74
CA PHE A 51 10.19 6.72 5.49
C PHE A 51 11.59 6.14 5.45
N ALA A 52 11.81 5.13 4.61
CA ALA A 52 13.05 4.37 4.61
C ALA A 52 13.62 4.22 3.21
N PRO A 53 14.70 4.94 2.87
CA PRO A 53 15.48 4.61 1.69
C PRO A 53 16.15 3.25 1.86
N PHE A 54 16.00 2.40 0.84
CA PHE A 54 16.63 1.08 0.78
C PHE A 54 17.88 1.14 -0.09
N ALA A 55 18.78 0.18 0.09
CA ALA A 55 19.92 0.05 -0.81
C ALA A 55 19.44 -0.20 -2.24
N GLN A 56 20.13 0.40 -3.21
CA GLN A 56 19.80 0.22 -4.63
C GLN A 56 19.78 -1.25 -5.05
N THR A 57 20.60 -2.08 -4.40
CA THR A 57 20.72 -3.50 -4.68
C THR A 57 19.72 -4.38 -3.91
N SER A 58 18.86 -3.78 -3.12
CA SER A 58 17.84 -4.54 -2.37
C SER A 58 16.90 -5.28 -3.30
N ASN A 59 16.60 -6.54 -2.99
CA ASN A 59 15.62 -7.34 -3.72
C ASN A 59 14.23 -7.32 -3.06
N TYR A 60 14.07 -6.51 -2.00
CA TYR A 60 12.83 -6.49 -1.23
C TYR A 60 11.63 -5.97 -2.03
N PHE A 61 11.87 -5.17 -3.05
CA PHE A 61 10.82 -4.59 -3.89
C PHE A 61 10.30 -5.55 -4.96
N GLY A 62 10.88 -6.71 -5.13
CA GLY A 62 10.56 -7.67 -6.18
C GLY A 62 11.33 -7.36 -7.45
N ASP A 63 10.64 -6.91 -8.51
CA ASP A 63 11.25 -6.57 -9.79
C ASP A 63 12.27 -5.43 -9.62
N ALA A 64 13.46 -5.57 -10.23
CA ALA A 64 14.54 -4.60 -10.14
C ALA A 64 14.15 -3.21 -10.70
N HIS A 65 13.15 -3.14 -11.57
CA HIS A 65 12.66 -1.88 -12.13
C HIS A 65 11.66 -1.16 -11.19
N LYS A 66 11.20 -1.81 -10.14
CA LYS A 66 10.32 -1.21 -9.14
C LYS A 66 11.15 -0.49 -8.10
N VAL A 67 10.98 0.84 -8.03
CA VAL A 67 11.79 1.69 -7.16
C VAL A 67 11.02 2.19 -5.94
N TRP A 68 9.79 1.75 -5.77
CA TRP A 68 8.95 2.12 -4.63
C TRP A 68 8.12 0.93 -4.17
N MET A 69 7.69 1.00 -2.92
CA MET A 69 6.78 0.04 -2.32
C MET A 69 5.96 0.77 -1.27
N VAL A 70 4.67 0.49 -1.21
CA VAL A 70 3.79 1.06 -0.19
C VAL A 70 3.52 0.01 0.88
N ASN A 71 3.70 0.40 2.13
CA ASN A 71 3.30 -0.39 3.28
C ASN A 71 2.03 0.22 3.87
N PHE A 72 0.95 -0.56 3.92
CA PHE A 72 -0.32 -0.12 4.48
C PHE A 72 -0.49 -0.68 5.89
N ARG A 73 -0.97 0.14 6.80
CA ARG A 73 -1.38 -0.31 8.13
C ARG A 73 -2.78 -0.89 8.07
N VAL A 74 -2.98 -2.03 8.70
CA VAL A 74 -4.30 -2.67 8.83
C VAL A 74 -4.56 -3.00 10.29
N ARG A 75 -5.83 -3.05 10.69
CA ARG A 75 -6.19 -3.36 12.07
C ARG A 75 -6.00 -4.83 12.41
N ASP A 76 -6.29 -5.71 11.44
CA ASP A 76 -6.26 -7.16 11.61
C ASP A 76 -5.69 -7.78 10.33
N LEU A 77 -4.43 -8.18 10.39
CA LEU A 77 -3.73 -8.72 9.23
C LEU A 77 -4.37 -10.02 8.73
N ASP A 78 -4.76 -10.91 9.64
CA ASP A 78 -5.34 -12.20 9.26
C ASP A 78 -6.70 -12.01 8.56
N ARG A 79 -7.52 -11.10 9.06
CA ARG A 79 -8.81 -10.78 8.43
C ARG A 79 -8.61 -10.11 7.06
N MET A 80 -7.66 -9.21 6.95
CA MET A 80 -7.34 -8.57 5.66
C MET A 80 -6.85 -9.62 4.66
N ALA A 81 -5.96 -10.50 5.05
CA ALA A 81 -5.46 -11.57 4.19
C ALA A 81 -6.58 -12.52 3.74
N ALA A 82 -7.47 -12.89 4.65
CA ALA A 82 -8.62 -13.76 4.32
C ALA A 82 -9.56 -13.07 3.32
N GLN A 83 -9.83 -11.78 3.51
CA GLN A 83 -10.67 -10.98 2.62
C GLN A 83 -10.08 -10.92 1.20
N LEU A 84 -8.78 -10.68 1.10
CA LEU A 84 -8.08 -10.59 -0.18
C LEU A 84 -8.03 -11.95 -0.88
N ARG A 85 -7.74 -13.01 -0.14
CA ARG A 85 -7.72 -14.38 -0.68
C ARG A 85 -9.09 -14.83 -1.16
N ALA A 86 -10.15 -14.46 -0.46
CA ALA A 86 -11.52 -14.73 -0.90
C ALA A 86 -11.86 -14.02 -2.21
N ALA A 87 -11.21 -12.90 -2.51
CA ALA A 87 -11.35 -12.19 -3.79
C ALA A 87 -10.40 -12.71 -4.88
N GLY A 88 -9.67 -13.79 -4.63
CA GLY A 88 -8.74 -14.38 -5.60
C GLY A 88 -7.37 -13.72 -5.66
N ILE A 89 -7.03 -12.90 -4.68
CA ILE A 89 -5.74 -12.21 -4.63
C ILE A 89 -4.76 -13.05 -3.81
N ALA A 90 -3.58 -13.33 -4.39
CA ALA A 90 -2.53 -14.04 -3.69
C ALA A 90 -1.90 -13.14 -2.62
N VAL A 91 -1.83 -13.63 -1.39
CA VAL A 91 -1.22 -12.92 -0.26
C VAL A 91 -0.24 -13.84 0.43
N GLU A 92 0.99 -13.37 0.59
CA GLU A 92 2.03 -14.06 1.38
C GLU A 92 2.11 -13.41 2.76
N ILE A 93 1.82 -14.19 3.79
CA ILE A 93 1.99 -13.74 5.18
C ILE A 93 3.37 -14.19 5.64
N ASP A 94 4.17 -13.25 6.15
CA ASP A 94 5.43 -13.56 6.80
C ASP A 94 5.11 -14.35 8.09
N PRO A 95 5.61 -15.59 8.25
CA PRO A 95 5.34 -16.38 9.43
C PRO A 95 5.97 -15.82 10.71
N GLN A 96 6.95 -14.94 10.57
CA GLN A 96 7.68 -14.36 11.69
C GLN A 96 6.97 -13.09 12.17
N SER A 97 6.88 -12.93 13.50
CA SER A 97 6.49 -11.67 14.14
C SER A 97 7.74 -10.87 14.50
N TYR A 98 7.64 -9.55 14.35
CA TYR A 98 8.71 -8.61 14.67
C TYR A 98 8.25 -7.65 15.75
N PRO A 99 9.17 -6.94 16.43
CA PRO A 99 8.78 -5.93 17.44
C PRO A 99 7.83 -4.86 16.91
N ASN A 100 7.91 -4.53 15.60
CA ASN A 100 7.05 -3.55 14.96
C ASN A 100 5.84 -4.18 14.25
N GLY A 101 5.58 -5.48 14.44
CA GLY A 101 4.37 -6.13 13.98
C GLY A 101 4.58 -7.31 13.06
N ARG A 102 3.51 -7.72 12.42
CA ARG A 102 3.47 -8.79 11.42
C ARG A 102 3.28 -8.18 10.04
N PHE A 103 3.74 -8.87 9.01
CA PHE A 103 3.72 -8.36 7.63
C PHE A 103 3.15 -9.38 6.67
N ALA A 104 2.52 -8.88 5.62
CA ALA A 104 2.11 -9.66 4.46
C ALA A 104 2.47 -8.89 3.18
N ARG A 105 2.48 -9.60 2.05
CA ARG A 105 2.83 -9.03 0.75
C ARG A 105 1.82 -9.43 -0.30
N LEU A 106 1.54 -8.51 -1.21
CA LEU A 106 0.74 -8.77 -2.40
C LEU A 106 1.16 -7.83 -3.53
N HIS A 107 0.67 -8.11 -4.72
CA HIS A 107 0.88 -7.27 -5.89
C HIS A 107 -0.46 -6.74 -6.38
N ASP A 108 -0.50 -5.48 -6.81
CA ASP A 108 -1.65 -4.94 -7.51
C ASP A 108 -1.68 -5.40 -8.99
N PRO A 109 -2.75 -5.12 -9.76
CA PRO A 109 -2.86 -5.59 -11.14
C PRO A 109 -1.77 -5.12 -12.08
N GLU A 110 -1.05 -4.05 -11.73
CA GLU A 110 0.06 -3.53 -12.53
C GLU A 110 1.42 -3.92 -11.97
N GLY A 111 1.46 -4.89 -11.04
CA GLY A 111 2.67 -5.39 -10.45
C GLY A 111 3.26 -4.52 -9.34
N GLY A 112 2.56 -3.46 -8.93
CA GLY A 112 2.94 -2.66 -7.78
C GLY A 112 2.88 -3.50 -6.51
N ARG A 113 3.95 -3.47 -5.70
CA ARG A 113 4.01 -4.24 -4.47
C ARG A 113 3.38 -3.45 -3.33
N ALA A 114 2.37 -4.03 -2.70
CA ALA A 114 1.76 -3.52 -1.48
C ALA A 114 2.10 -4.45 -0.33
N ALA A 115 2.35 -3.88 0.84
CA ALA A 115 2.74 -4.65 2.03
C ALA A 115 1.87 -4.23 3.21
N PRO A 116 0.67 -4.82 3.39
CA PRO A 116 -0.14 -4.60 4.58
C PRO A 116 0.57 -5.12 5.83
N ARG A 117 0.31 -4.46 6.93
CA ARG A 117 0.83 -4.90 8.22
C ARG A 117 -0.15 -4.63 9.35
#